data_a068a2edc2d115d9eac48f7d9fbf3b5c
#
_entry.id   a068a2edc2d115d9eac48f7d9fbf3b5c
#
_cell.length_a   1.000
_cell.length_b   1.000
_cell.length_c   1.000
_cell.angle_alpha   90.00
_cell.angle_beta   90.00
_cell.angle_gamma   90.00
#
_symmetry.space_group_name_H-M   'P 1'
#
loop_
_entity.id
_entity.type
_entity.pdbx_description
1 polymer ?
#
loop_
_entity_poly.entity_id
_entity_poly.type
_entity_poly.pdbx_seq_one_letter_code
_entity_poly.pdbx_strand_id
1 'polypeptide(L)'
;AFMPLLLAPTPAPAFDSTRRISFARLFSISPLGCIGMLLTGGIFSAMFGMASVWGAQSGLSLAQISIFVGAMYVGGLVLQYPIGWASDRTDRRKLIMGLSAVAALVMLVAALAPLPFTVLVGVAMILGGITNPIYSLLIAYTNDFLPREQMAGASAGLIFLNGFGAIFGPTSTGWMM
;
A
#
# COMPACT_ATOMS: atom_id res chain seq x y z
N ALA A 1 22.21 -1.96 15.39
CA ALA A 1 22.22 -2.34 13.98
C ALA A 1 22.69 -1.20 13.05
N PHE A 2 22.66 0.08 13.46
CA PHE A 2 23.04 1.24 12.61
C PHE A 2 24.52 1.66 12.71
N MET A 3 25.28 1.17 13.69
CA MET A 3 26.68 1.54 13.89
C MET A 3 27.61 1.32 12.67
N PRO A 4 27.52 0.21 11.93
CA PRO A 4 28.40 0.02 10.76
C PRO A 4 28.10 1.00 9.62
N LEU A 5 26.86 1.50 9.50
CA LEU A 5 26.48 2.48 8.48
C LEU A 5 27.04 3.88 8.78
N LEU A 6 27.20 4.25 10.06
CA LEU A 6 27.78 5.53 10.48
C LEU A 6 29.30 5.57 10.33
N LEU A 7 29.96 4.42 10.27
CA LEU A 7 31.41 4.27 10.15
C LEU A 7 31.88 4.03 8.71
N ALA A 8 30.97 3.77 7.78
CA ALA A 8 31.31 3.58 6.37
C ALA A 8 31.61 4.94 5.71
N PRO A 9 32.83 5.18 5.19
CA PRO A 9 33.15 6.42 4.48
C PRO A 9 32.58 6.37 3.07
N THR A 10 31.25 6.30 2.95
CA THR A 10 30.58 6.41 1.67
C THR A 10 30.39 7.88 1.33
N PRO A 11 30.87 8.36 0.15
CA PRO A 11 30.58 9.71 -0.29
C PRO A 11 29.07 9.89 -0.38
N ALA A 12 28.56 11.05 0.07
CA ALA A 12 27.16 11.39 -0.09
C ALA A 12 26.78 11.26 -1.58
N PRO A 13 25.67 10.60 -1.93
CA PRO A 13 25.24 10.51 -3.31
C PRO A 13 25.13 11.94 -3.88
N ALA A 14 25.83 12.20 -4.99
CA ALA A 14 25.66 13.44 -5.72
C ALA A 14 24.20 13.50 -6.19
N PHE A 15 23.40 14.35 -5.58
CA PHE A 15 22.07 14.69 -6.08
C PHE A 15 22.28 15.58 -7.31
N ASP A 16 22.51 14.96 -8.46
CA ASP A 16 22.28 15.64 -9.72
C ASP A 16 20.85 16.18 -9.69
N SER A 17 20.69 17.44 -10.03
CA SER A 17 19.47 18.23 -9.89
C SER A 17 18.23 17.41 -10.28
N THR A 18 17.47 16.99 -9.28
CA THR A 18 16.21 16.23 -9.46
C THR A 18 15.28 17.06 -10.34
N ARG A 19 15.11 16.66 -11.57
CA ARG A 19 14.21 17.34 -12.51
C ARG A 19 12.79 17.19 -12.01
N ARG A 20 12.18 18.29 -11.58
CA ARG A 20 10.79 18.30 -11.11
C ARG A 20 9.86 17.83 -12.24
N ILE A 21 9.04 16.84 -11.96
CA ILE A 21 7.97 16.41 -12.86
C ILE A 21 6.67 17.10 -12.42
N SER A 22 5.93 17.69 -13.37
CA SER A 22 4.59 18.19 -13.10
C SER A 22 3.60 17.04 -12.96
N PHE A 23 2.55 17.20 -12.15
CA PHE A 23 1.51 16.18 -11.98
C PHE A 23 0.83 15.81 -13.30
N ALA A 24 0.58 16.77 -14.18
CA ALA A 24 -0.01 16.49 -15.50
C ALA A 24 0.88 15.56 -16.34
N ARG A 25 2.20 15.79 -16.32
CA ARG A 25 3.15 14.91 -17.01
C ARG A 25 3.26 13.54 -16.34
N LEU A 26 3.28 13.48 -15.02
CA LEU A 26 3.29 12.20 -14.29
C LEU A 26 2.04 11.37 -14.61
N PHE A 27 0.87 12.01 -14.64
CA PHE A 27 -0.38 11.37 -15.01
C PHE A 27 -0.38 10.88 -16.46
N SER A 28 0.17 11.65 -17.40
CA SER A 28 0.28 11.22 -18.81
C SER A 28 1.21 10.04 -19.02
N ILE A 29 2.25 9.90 -18.18
CA ILE A 29 3.21 8.78 -18.24
C ILE A 29 2.63 7.52 -17.59
N SER A 30 2.06 7.65 -16.41
CA SER A 30 1.55 6.51 -15.63
C SER A 30 0.20 6.83 -14.96
N PRO A 31 -0.92 6.80 -15.70
CA PRO A 31 -2.25 6.97 -15.12
C PRO A 31 -2.54 5.93 -14.03
N LEU A 32 -2.13 4.67 -14.28
CA LEU A 32 -2.28 3.58 -13.31
C LEU A 32 -1.52 3.86 -12.02
N GLY A 33 -0.29 4.38 -12.11
CA GLY A 33 0.50 4.76 -10.95
C GLY A 33 -0.18 5.87 -10.14
N CYS A 34 -0.64 6.93 -10.79
CA CYS A 34 -1.28 8.07 -10.11
C CYS A 34 -2.60 7.70 -9.44
N ILE A 35 -3.51 7.05 -10.18
CA ILE A 35 -4.81 6.63 -9.64
C ILE A 35 -4.61 5.54 -8.59
N GLY A 36 -3.75 4.57 -8.88
CA GLY A 36 -3.44 3.49 -7.94
C GLY A 36 -2.90 4.01 -6.62
N MET A 37 -1.97 4.96 -6.63
CA MET A 37 -1.41 5.55 -5.40
C MET A 37 -2.46 6.34 -4.60
N LEU A 38 -3.32 7.11 -5.29
CA LEU A 38 -4.42 7.82 -4.65
C LEU A 38 -5.37 6.85 -3.93
N LEU A 39 -5.82 5.81 -4.63
CA LEU A 39 -6.73 4.80 -4.09
C LEU A 39 -6.07 3.98 -2.98
N THR A 40 -4.81 3.57 -3.17
CA THR A 40 -4.05 2.81 -2.16
C THR A 40 -3.89 3.62 -0.87
N GLY A 41 -3.65 4.93 -0.95
CA GLY A 41 -3.61 5.82 0.21
C GLY A 41 -4.92 5.82 0.99
N GLY A 42 -6.05 5.95 0.29
CA GLY A 42 -7.38 5.89 0.89
C GLY A 42 -7.68 4.55 1.55
N ILE A 43 -7.41 3.44 0.84
CA ILE A 43 -7.61 2.09 1.34
C ILE A 43 -6.70 1.82 2.55
N PHE A 44 -5.42 2.18 2.47
CA PHE A 44 -4.46 1.97 3.55
C PHE A 44 -4.87 2.71 4.82
N SER A 45 -5.22 3.98 4.71
CA SER A 45 -5.63 4.79 5.85
C SER A 45 -6.98 4.36 6.43
N ALA A 46 -7.93 3.91 5.60
CA ALA A 46 -9.18 3.30 6.07
C ALA A 46 -8.90 1.98 6.81
N MET A 47 -8.12 1.07 6.22
CA MET A 47 -7.82 -0.22 6.84
C MET A 47 -7.06 -0.07 8.16
N PHE A 48 -5.96 0.69 8.19
CA PHE A 48 -5.13 0.78 9.38
C PHE A 48 -5.62 1.84 10.38
N GLY A 49 -6.27 2.91 9.90
CA GLY A 49 -6.79 3.97 10.74
C GLY A 49 -8.14 3.65 11.39
N MET A 50 -9.03 2.96 10.66
CA MET A 50 -10.40 2.68 11.12
C MET A 50 -10.62 1.25 11.62
N ALA A 51 -9.63 0.35 11.49
CA ALA A 51 -9.76 -1.05 11.91
C ALA A 51 -10.15 -1.21 13.38
N SER A 52 -9.57 -0.41 14.27
CA SER A 52 -9.87 -0.44 15.71
C SER A 52 -11.28 0.10 16.01
N VAL A 53 -11.72 1.14 15.31
CA VAL A 53 -13.06 1.71 15.45
C VAL A 53 -14.10 0.69 14.98
N TRP A 54 -13.91 0.13 13.81
CA TRP A 54 -14.77 -0.93 13.28
C TRP A 54 -14.84 -2.14 14.21
N GLY A 55 -13.70 -2.60 14.71
CA GLY A 55 -13.64 -3.72 15.65
C GLY A 55 -14.42 -3.48 16.94
N ALA A 56 -14.30 -2.26 17.50
CA ALA A 56 -15.06 -1.86 18.69
C ALA A 56 -16.57 -1.82 18.43
N GLN A 57 -16.99 -1.26 17.30
CA GLN A 57 -18.41 -1.22 16.91
C GLN A 57 -18.96 -2.62 16.59
N SER A 58 -18.13 -3.52 16.09
CA SER A 58 -18.48 -4.93 15.85
C SER A 58 -18.49 -5.80 17.11
N GLY A 59 -18.26 -5.23 18.28
CA GLY A 59 -18.28 -5.95 19.57
C GLY A 59 -17.06 -6.80 19.84
N LEU A 60 -15.94 -6.60 19.12
CA LEU A 60 -14.70 -7.29 19.38
C LEU A 60 -14.05 -6.80 20.68
N SER A 61 -13.47 -7.72 21.44
CA SER A 61 -12.68 -7.37 22.62
C SER A 61 -11.37 -6.66 22.22
N LEU A 62 -10.76 -5.93 23.14
CA LEU A 62 -9.49 -5.24 22.90
C LEU A 62 -8.40 -6.20 22.42
N ALA A 63 -8.34 -7.42 22.99
CA ALA A 63 -7.41 -8.45 22.55
C ALA A 63 -7.65 -8.91 21.11
N GLN A 64 -8.92 -9.08 20.72
CA GLN A 64 -9.30 -9.43 19.36
C GLN A 64 -8.95 -8.32 18.36
N ILE A 65 -9.21 -7.05 18.70
CA ILE A 65 -8.83 -5.90 17.88
C ILE A 65 -7.30 -5.88 17.67
N SER A 66 -6.53 -6.10 18.73
CA SER A 66 -5.07 -6.12 18.65
C SER A 66 -4.56 -7.25 17.74
N ILE A 67 -5.16 -8.44 17.82
CA ILE A 67 -4.83 -9.58 16.96
C ILE A 67 -5.21 -9.27 15.50
N PHE A 68 -6.39 -8.71 15.27
CA PHE A 68 -6.88 -8.34 13.93
C PHE A 68 -5.96 -7.33 13.24
N VAL A 69 -5.62 -6.24 13.94
CA VAL A 69 -4.69 -5.22 13.41
C VAL A 69 -3.28 -5.79 13.25
N GLY A 70 -2.81 -6.57 14.22
CA GLY A 70 -1.52 -7.26 14.14
C GLY A 70 -1.42 -8.20 12.93
N ALA A 71 -2.50 -8.92 12.61
CA ALA A 71 -2.55 -9.81 11.46
C ALA A 71 -2.36 -9.06 10.12
N MET A 72 -2.85 -7.82 9.99
CA MET A 72 -2.59 -7.00 8.80
C MET A 72 -1.10 -6.72 8.62
N TYR A 73 -0.39 -6.37 9.69
CA TYR A 73 1.06 -6.13 9.63
C TYR A 73 1.85 -7.41 9.35
N VAL A 74 1.48 -8.52 9.99
CA VAL A 74 2.11 -9.83 9.74
C VAL A 74 1.90 -10.25 8.29
N GLY A 75 0.70 -10.09 7.76
CA GLY A 75 0.40 -10.32 6.35
C GLY A 75 1.30 -9.50 5.43
N GLY A 76 1.46 -8.20 5.71
CA GLY A 76 2.36 -7.30 4.99
C GLY A 76 3.80 -7.83 4.96
N LEU A 77 4.33 -8.25 6.09
CA LEU A 77 5.68 -8.81 6.19
C LEU A 77 5.83 -10.13 5.43
N VAL A 78 4.88 -11.05 5.56
CA VAL A 78 4.96 -12.39 4.98
C VAL A 78 4.80 -12.35 3.46
N LEU A 79 3.82 -11.59 2.95
CA LEU A 79 3.53 -11.56 1.51
C LEU A 79 4.42 -10.59 0.72
N GLN A 80 5.12 -9.67 1.38
CA GLN A 80 6.01 -8.72 0.71
C GLN A 80 7.11 -9.42 -0.11
N TYR A 81 7.72 -10.47 0.44
CA TYR A 81 8.78 -11.20 -0.26
C TYR A 81 8.26 -11.97 -1.48
N PRO A 82 7.23 -12.84 -1.40
CA PRO A 82 6.74 -13.57 -2.57
C PRO A 82 6.14 -12.67 -3.63
N ILE A 83 5.47 -11.58 -3.26
CA ILE A 83 4.93 -10.61 -4.22
C ILE A 83 6.07 -9.83 -4.91
N GLY A 84 7.08 -9.40 -4.15
CA GLY A 84 8.27 -8.77 -4.73
C GLY A 84 8.98 -9.69 -5.72
N TRP A 85 9.20 -10.95 -5.33
CA TRP A 85 9.79 -11.96 -6.20
C TRP A 85 8.98 -12.21 -7.49
N ALA A 86 7.65 -12.25 -7.39
CA ALA A 86 6.75 -12.36 -8.54
C ALA A 86 6.82 -11.12 -9.44
N SER A 87 6.92 -9.92 -8.85
CA SER A 87 7.03 -8.65 -9.56
C SER A 87 8.27 -8.57 -10.46
N ASP A 88 9.38 -9.17 -10.02
CA ASP A 88 10.62 -9.16 -10.79
C ASP A 88 10.59 -10.14 -12.00
N ARG A 89 9.60 -11.03 -12.05
CA ARG A 89 9.50 -12.11 -13.06
C ARG A 89 8.26 -12.03 -13.94
N THR A 90 7.31 -11.17 -13.59
CA THR A 90 6.04 -11.03 -14.29
C THR A 90 5.78 -9.57 -14.67
N ASP A 91 4.83 -9.36 -15.57
CA ASP A 91 4.35 -8.03 -15.89
C ASP A 91 3.71 -7.40 -14.62
N ARG A 92 4.34 -6.32 -14.12
CA ARG A 92 3.91 -5.60 -12.91
C ARG A 92 2.47 -5.13 -13.00
N ARG A 93 2.01 -4.71 -14.19
CA ARG A 93 0.63 -4.29 -14.40
C ARG A 93 -0.35 -5.43 -14.15
N LYS A 94 -0.07 -6.61 -14.70
CA LYS A 94 -0.91 -7.81 -14.50
C LYS A 94 -0.91 -8.24 -13.03
N LEU A 95 0.24 -8.16 -12.38
CA LEU A 95 0.37 -8.49 -10.97
C LEU A 95 -0.46 -7.53 -10.08
N ILE A 96 -0.37 -6.21 -10.31
CA ILE A 96 -1.17 -5.21 -9.60
C ILE A 96 -2.66 -5.47 -9.80
N MET A 97 -3.10 -5.72 -11.03
CA MET A 97 -4.50 -6.02 -11.34
C MET A 97 -4.97 -7.31 -10.65
N GLY A 98 -4.17 -8.37 -10.70
CA GLY A 98 -4.47 -9.65 -10.04
C GLY A 98 -4.59 -9.52 -8.52
N LEU A 99 -3.61 -8.86 -7.89
CA LEU A 99 -3.64 -8.61 -6.45
C LEU A 99 -4.84 -7.74 -6.03
N SER A 100 -5.15 -6.70 -6.80
CA SER A 100 -6.32 -5.85 -6.55
C SER A 100 -7.63 -6.63 -6.70
N ALA A 101 -7.74 -7.52 -7.70
CA ALA A 101 -8.90 -8.38 -7.88
C ALA A 101 -9.06 -9.37 -6.72
N VAL A 102 -7.97 -9.98 -6.26
CA VAL A 102 -7.98 -10.87 -5.09
C VAL A 102 -8.42 -10.10 -3.83
N ALA A 103 -7.85 -8.91 -3.59
CA ALA A 103 -8.24 -8.08 -2.44
C ALA A 103 -9.73 -7.70 -2.50
N ALA A 104 -10.22 -7.29 -3.67
CA ALA A 104 -11.64 -6.95 -3.86
C ALA A 104 -12.56 -8.16 -3.60
N LEU A 105 -12.19 -9.34 -4.08
CA LEU A 105 -12.94 -10.57 -3.85
C LEU A 105 -12.98 -10.94 -2.37
N VAL A 106 -11.83 -10.88 -1.69
CA VAL A 106 -11.73 -11.16 -0.24
C VAL A 106 -12.59 -10.20 0.56
N MET A 107 -12.55 -8.89 0.22
CA MET A 107 -13.41 -7.88 0.85
C MET A 107 -14.88 -8.13 0.59
N LEU A 108 -15.25 -8.48 -0.63
CA LEU A 108 -16.63 -8.77 -0.99
C LEU A 108 -17.17 -9.97 -0.19
N VAL A 109 -16.40 -11.05 -0.11
CA VAL A 109 -16.78 -12.23 0.69
C VAL A 109 -16.91 -11.86 2.17
N ALA A 110 -15.98 -11.07 2.70
CA ALA A 110 -16.04 -10.63 4.09
C ALA A 110 -17.22 -9.70 4.40
N ALA A 111 -17.68 -8.93 3.40
CA ALA A 111 -18.85 -8.05 3.55
C ALA A 111 -20.18 -8.78 3.47
N LEU A 112 -20.25 -9.89 2.73
CA LEU A 112 -21.51 -10.60 2.47
C LEU A 112 -21.82 -11.73 3.49
N ALA A 113 -20.84 -12.19 4.26
CA ALA A 113 -20.99 -13.32 5.17
C ALA A 113 -20.63 -12.94 6.62
N PRO A 114 -21.41 -13.40 7.62
CA PRO A 114 -21.00 -13.30 9.02
C PRO A 114 -19.84 -14.25 9.26
N LEU A 115 -18.62 -13.71 9.28
CA LEU A 115 -17.40 -14.51 9.42
C LEU A 115 -17.02 -14.69 10.90
N PRO A 116 -16.62 -15.89 11.32
CA PRO A 116 -16.05 -16.09 12.66
C PRO A 116 -14.72 -15.33 12.78
N PHE A 117 -14.36 -14.95 14.00
CA PHE A 117 -13.17 -14.14 14.27
C PHE A 117 -11.88 -14.71 13.66
N THR A 118 -11.71 -16.03 13.70
CA THR A 118 -10.53 -16.70 13.12
C THR A 118 -10.41 -16.47 11.61
N VAL A 119 -11.52 -16.46 10.89
CA VAL A 119 -11.54 -16.16 9.46
C VAL A 119 -11.29 -14.68 9.19
N LEU A 120 -11.83 -13.79 10.03
CA LEU A 120 -11.53 -12.34 9.95
C LEU A 120 -10.04 -12.05 10.12
N VAL A 121 -9.34 -12.76 11.00
CA VAL A 121 -7.88 -12.66 11.15
C VAL A 121 -7.17 -13.08 9.84
N GLY A 122 -7.61 -14.16 9.20
CA GLY A 122 -7.08 -14.58 7.90
C GLY A 122 -7.34 -13.54 6.79
N VAL A 123 -8.54 -12.98 6.74
CA VAL A 123 -8.90 -11.88 5.84
C VAL A 123 -7.99 -10.67 6.06
N ALA A 124 -7.80 -10.26 7.32
CA ALA A 124 -6.92 -9.14 7.69
C ALA A 124 -5.47 -9.39 7.23
N MET A 125 -4.97 -10.61 7.43
CA MET A 125 -3.63 -11.00 7.00
C MET A 125 -3.46 -10.93 5.47
N ILE A 126 -4.44 -11.42 4.70
CA ILE A 126 -4.40 -11.37 3.23
C ILE A 126 -4.48 -9.93 2.75
N LEU A 127 -5.40 -9.12 3.27
CA LEU A 127 -5.60 -7.73 2.85
C LEU A 127 -4.38 -6.87 3.17
N GLY A 128 -3.84 -6.97 4.38
CA GLY A 128 -2.60 -6.28 4.76
C GLY A 128 -1.41 -6.73 3.93
N GLY A 129 -1.35 -8.04 3.63
CA GLY A 129 -0.34 -8.67 2.80
C GLY A 129 -0.34 -8.23 1.34
N ILE A 130 -1.51 -7.86 0.82
CA ILE A 130 -1.66 -7.34 -0.55
C ILE A 130 -1.44 -5.82 -0.59
N THR A 131 -2.03 -5.08 0.33
CA THR A 131 -2.05 -3.61 0.29
C THR A 131 -0.65 -3.00 0.42
N ASN A 132 0.20 -3.56 1.31
CA ASN A 132 1.56 -3.07 1.49
C ASN A 132 2.43 -3.19 0.21
N PRO A 133 2.53 -4.38 -0.44
CA PRO A 133 3.32 -4.51 -1.65
C PRO A 133 2.77 -3.71 -2.84
N ILE A 134 1.45 -3.54 -2.99
CA ILE A 134 0.86 -2.76 -4.09
C ILE A 134 1.43 -1.33 -4.11
N TYR A 135 1.61 -0.70 -2.96
CA TYR A 135 2.25 0.62 -2.87
C TYR A 135 3.63 0.64 -3.55
N SER A 136 4.49 -0.31 -3.21
CA SER A 136 5.84 -0.43 -3.79
C SER A 136 5.80 -0.79 -5.27
N LEU A 137 4.85 -1.65 -5.68
CA LEU A 137 4.66 -2.05 -7.07
C LEU A 137 4.23 -0.88 -7.96
N LEU A 138 3.36 0.00 -7.49
CA LEU A 138 2.91 1.18 -8.22
C LEU A 138 4.06 2.18 -8.45
N ILE A 139 4.93 2.37 -7.46
CA ILE A 139 6.14 3.19 -7.60
C ILE A 139 7.08 2.55 -8.61
N ALA A 140 7.37 1.25 -8.45
CA ALA A 140 8.26 0.52 -9.36
C ALA A 140 7.73 0.53 -10.80
N TYR A 141 6.43 0.25 -10.99
CA TYR A 141 5.77 0.30 -12.28
C TYR A 141 5.89 1.67 -12.95
N THR A 142 5.70 2.76 -12.20
CA THR A 142 5.82 4.11 -12.76
C THR A 142 7.27 4.42 -13.13
N ASN A 143 8.22 4.00 -12.32
CA ASN A 143 9.64 4.23 -12.55
C ASN A 143 10.17 3.46 -13.77
N ASP A 144 9.54 2.34 -14.18
CA ASP A 144 9.91 1.61 -15.40
C ASP A 144 9.76 2.45 -16.68
N PHE A 145 8.94 3.50 -16.65
CA PHE A 145 8.72 4.41 -17.80
C PHE A 145 9.53 5.71 -17.71
N LEU A 146 10.41 5.83 -16.72
CA LEU A 146 11.11 7.08 -16.43
C LEU A 146 12.63 6.94 -16.51
N PRO A 147 13.35 7.96 -17.03
CA PRO A 147 14.78 8.03 -16.88
C PRO A 147 15.16 8.25 -15.40
N ARG A 148 16.35 7.76 -15.00
CA ARG A 148 16.81 7.77 -13.60
C ARG A 148 16.73 9.14 -12.93
N GLU A 149 17.01 10.21 -13.67
CA GLU A 149 17.00 11.61 -13.18
C GLU A 149 15.60 12.09 -12.76
N GLN A 150 14.56 11.46 -13.29
CA GLN A 150 13.16 11.84 -13.01
C GLN A 150 12.48 10.91 -11.99
N MET A 151 13.04 9.74 -11.68
CA MET A 151 12.44 8.74 -10.79
C MET A 151 12.19 9.29 -9.39
N ALA A 152 13.13 10.05 -8.82
CA ALA A 152 12.97 10.64 -7.49
C ALA A 152 11.83 11.67 -7.45
N GLY A 153 11.74 12.53 -8.47
CA GLY A 153 10.66 13.52 -8.57
C GLY A 153 9.29 12.87 -8.79
N ALA A 154 9.23 11.81 -9.60
CA ALA A 154 8.01 11.04 -9.83
C ALA A 154 7.55 10.30 -8.57
N SER A 155 8.47 9.64 -7.88
CA SER A 155 8.18 8.95 -6.62
C SER A 155 7.65 9.92 -5.56
N ALA A 156 8.23 11.11 -5.44
CA ALA A 156 7.72 12.16 -4.55
C ALA A 156 6.28 12.58 -4.91
N GLY A 157 5.98 12.74 -6.22
CA GLY A 157 4.63 13.04 -6.69
C GLY A 157 3.62 11.93 -6.38
N LEU A 158 4.02 10.66 -6.57
CA LEU A 158 3.20 9.50 -6.23
C LEU A 158 2.93 9.39 -4.72
N ILE A 159 3.95 9.62 -3.89
CA ILE A 159 3.80 9.64 -2.42
C ILE A 159 2.85 10.76 -1.99
N PHE A 160 2.93 11.94 -2.63
CA PHE A 160 1.99 13.03 -2.38
C PHE A 160 0.54 12.62 -2.71
N LEU A 161 0.31 11.97 -3.86
CA LEU A 161 -1.01 11.47 -4.23
C LEU A 161 -1.53 10.41 -3.24
N ASN A 162 -0.66 9.54 -2.75
CA ASN A 162 -0.99 8.57 -1.72
C ASN A 162 -1.41 9.26 -0.41
N GLY A 163 -0.63 10.26 0.05
CA GLY A 163 -0.97 11.07 1.23
C GLY A 163 -2.30 11.82 1.06
N PHE A 164 -2.55 12.35 -0.14
CA PHE A 164 -3.83 12.99 -0.45
C PHE A 164 -4.99 12.00 -0.38
N GLY A 165 -4.83 10.80 -0.95
CA GLY A 165 -5.80 9.70 -0.82
C GLY A 165 -6.07 9.31 0.63
N ALA A 166 -5.02 9.32 1.46
CA ALA A 166 -5.11 8.95 2.87
C ALA A 166 -6.01 9.90 3.70
N ILE A 167 -6.22 11.14 3.27
CA ILE A 167 -7.14 12.08 3.92
C ILE A 167 -8.60 11.64 3.72
N PHE A 168 -8.92 11.12 2.55
CA PHE A 168 -10.30 10.75 2.20
C PHE A 168 -10.70 9.38 2.75
N GLY A 169 -9.77 8.47 3.00
CA GLY A 169 -10.04 7.12 3.48
C GLY A 169 -10.85 7.10 4.78
N PRO A 170 -10.33 7.63 5.89
CA PRO A 170 -11.03 7.64 7.17
C PRO A 170 -12.33 8.46 7.15
N THR A 171 -12.34 9.59 6.43
CA THR A 171 -13.53 10.44 6.33
C THR A 171 -14.68 9.73 5.63
N SER A 172 -14.44 9.08 4.50
CA SER A 172 -15.46 8.31 3.79
C SER A 172 -15.92 7.08 4.59
N THR A 173 -14.98 6.36 5.21
CA THR A 173 -15.29 5.18 6.02
C THR A 173 -16.08 5.56 7.28
N GLY A 174 -15.70 6.64 7.97
CA GLY A 174 -16.41 7.13 9.15
C GLY A 174 -17.85 7.60 8.85
N TRP A 175 -18.11 8.05 7.61
CA TRP A 175 -19.46 8.39 7.15
C TRP A 175 -20.33 7.16 6.86
N MET A 176 -19.72 6.04 6.55
CA MET A 176 -20.40 4.78 6.22
C MET A 176 -20.62 3.87 7.45
N MET A 177 -19.95 4.12 8.57
CA MET A 177 -20.11 3.44 9.85
C MET A 177 -21.23 4.06 10.70
#